data_06bedf63ca084e6d00d8074313ef72fa
#
_entry.id   06bedf63ca084e6d00d8074313ef72fa
#
_cell.length_a   1.000
_cell.length_b   1.000
_cell.length_c   1.000
_cell.angle_alpha   90.00
_cell.angle_beta   90.00
_cell.angle_gamma   90.00
#
_symmetry.space_group_name_H-M   'P 1'
#
loop_
_entity.id
_entity.type
_entity.pdbx_description
1 polymer ?
#
loop_
_entity_poly.entity_id
_entity_poly.type
_entity_poly.pdbx_seq_one_letter_code
_entity_poly.pdbx_strand_id
1 'polypeptide(L)'
;TVNRHKLQKKDNLDISGEYFQLNTTKQRAQEFQQRLTDYRHFVEDMFGNDSAQTAIYEKKFSTAPAVNSHGEKVDWINSMFESMPIIAVTTMLSKYENDIRTTEAELINYFKMQTDAGDFRVNKIQAFVIPTSKHVMKGGTYKAQIALSAVDSTKVPEYYIGGSRLSSNTYTVTCNSL
;
A
#
# COMPACT_ATOMS: atom_id res chain seq x y z
N THR A 1 -27.85 17.47 -21.97
CA THR A 1 -26.81 16.42 -22.08
C THR A 1 -25.47 17.12 -22.28
N VAL A 2 -24.67 17.21 -21.21
CA VAL A 2 -23.33 17.82 -21.30
C VAL A 2 -22.45 16.88 -22.12
N ASN A 3 -22.00 17.34 -23.28
CA ASN A 3 -21.08 16.57 -24.12
C ASN A 3 -19.68 16.62 -23.49
N ARG A 4 -19.32 15.62 -22.71
CA ARG A 4 -18.03 15.52 -21.99
C ARG A 4 -16.80 15.51 -22.90
N HIS A 5 -16.99 15.36 -24.21
CA HIS A 5 -15.88 15.25 -25.18
C HIS A 5 -15.52 16.58 -25.86
N LYS A 6 -16.23 17.66 -25.57
CA LYS A 6 -15.97 18.96 -26.22
C LYS A 6 -16.04 20.09 -25.23
N LEU A 7 -14.92 20.34 -24.57
CA LEU A 7 -14.77 21.49 -23.68
C LEU A 7 -14.78 22.78 -24.54
N GLN A 8 -15.76 23.66 -24.28
CA GLN A 8 -15.84 24.98 -24.91
C GLN A 8 -15.04 25.99 -24.09
N LYS A 9 -14.48 27.03 -24.74
CA LYS A 9 -13.73 28.10 -24.08
C LYS A 9 -12.59 27.59 -23.18
N LYS A 10 -11.78 26.68 -23.69
CA LYS A 10 -10.69 26.01 -22.97
C LYS A 10 -9.71 26.94 -22.29
N ASP A 11 -9.44 28.08 -22.91
CA ASP A 11 -8.44 29.08 -22.50
C ASP A 11 -9.02 30.18 -21.61
N ASN A 12 -10.31 30.12 -21.27
CA ASN A 12 -10.93 31.11 -20.40
C ASN A 12 -10.36 31.02 -18.99
N LEU A 13 -9.91 32.16 -18.46
CA LEU A 13 -9.24 32.28 -17.16
C LEU A 13 -10.21 32.61 -16.02
N ASP A 14 -11.38 33.17 -16.33
CA ASP A 14 -12.30 33.72 -15.30
C ASP A 14 -13.29 32.70 -14.79
N ILE A 15 -13.77 31.80 -15.64
CA ILE A 15 -14.85 30.86 -15.32
C ILE A 15 -14.51 29.98 -14.12
N SER A 16 -13.26 29.54 -13.97
CA SER A 16 -12.84 28.72 -12.84
C SER A 16 -12.90 29.50 -11.53
N GLY A 17 -12.41 30.72 -11.52
CA GLY A 17 -12.47 31.61 -10.36
C GLY A 17 -13.94 31.95 -10.00
N GLU A 18 -14.76 32.31 -10.99
CA GLU A 18 -16.18 32.58 -10.79
C GLU A 18 -16.93 31.39 -10.18
N TYR A 19 -16.68 30.18 -10.68
CA TYR A 19 -17.36 28.97 -10.22
C TYR A 19 -16.93 28.54 -8.82
N PHE A 20 -15.66 28.59 -8.50
CA PHE A 20 -15.11 28.06 -7.26
C PHE A 20 -14.99 29.11 -6.15
N GLN A 21 -14.66 30.37 -6.48
CA GLN A 21 -14.34 31.42 -5.50
C GLN A 21 -15.43 32.48 -5.34
N LEU A 22 -16.01 32.99 -6.43
CA LEU A 22 -16.94 34.11 -6.36
C LEU A 22 -18.36 33.74 -5.94
N ASN A 23 -18.73 32.48 -5.98
CA ASN A 23 -20.05 32.06 -5.54
C ASN A 23 -20.09 31.96 -4.01
N THR A 24 -20.28 33.11 -3.36
CA THR A 24 -20.27 33.31 -1.91
C THR A 24 -21.22 32.39 -1.13
N THR A 25 -22.24 31.85 -1.79
CA THR A 25 -23.26 30.99 -1.14
C THR A 25 -22.78 29.55 -0.95
N LYS A 26 -21.76 29.09 -1.65
CA LYS A 26 -21.38 27.66 -1.65
C LYS A 26 -19.95 27.34 -1.26
N GLN A 27 -19.08 28.34 -1.15
CA GLN A 27 -17.67 28.15 -0.74
C GLN A 27 -17.02 26.87 -1.32
N ARG A 28 -17.24 26.61 -2.61
CA ARG A 28 -16.88 25.33 -3.26
C ARG A 28 -15.38 25.01 -3.18
N ALA A 29 -14.55 26.03 -3.27
CA ALA A 29 -13.10 25.85 -3.18
C ALA A 29 -12.68 25.41 -1.78
N GLN A 30 -13.25 26.04 -0.74
CA GLN A 30 -12.99 25.68 0.65
C GLN A 30 -13.51 24.30 0.98
N GLU A 31 -14.73 23.98 0.51
CA GLU A 31 -15.30 22.64 0.69
C GLU A 31 -14.43 21.57 0.00
N PHE A 32 -13.96 21.84 -1.20
CA PHE A 32 -13.07 20.91 -1.91
C PHE A 32 -11.74 20.72 -1.18
N GLN A 33 -11.12 21.81 -0.72
CA GLN A 33 -9.90 21.78 0.07
C GLN A 33 -10.08 20.96 1.35
N GLN A 34 -11.17 21.20 2.08
CA GLN A 34 -11.47 20.47 3.31
C GLN A 34 -11.68 18.99 3.06
N ARG A 35 -12.49 18.62 2.07
CA ARG A 35 -12.74 17.21 1.71
C ARG A 35 -11.46 16.50 1.30
N LEU A 36 -10.55 17.18 0.60
CA LEU A 36 -9.27 16.61 0.20
C LEU A 36 -8.36 16.38 1.42
N THR A 37 -8.38 17.31 2.37
CA THR A 37 -7.66 17.21 3.63
C THR A 37 -8.21 16.08 4.51
N ASP A 38 -9.52 16.00 4.64
CA ASP A 38 -10.21 14.94 5.40
C ASP A 38 -9.93 13.56 4.80
N TYR A 39 -9.97 13.46 3.47
CA TYR A 39 -9.62 12.22 2.77
C TYR A 39 -8.16 11.81 3.01
N ARG A 40 -7.23 12.75 2.99
CA ARG A 40 -5.83 12.49 3.31
C ARG A 40 -5.69 11.90 4.71
N HIS A 41 -6.26 12.54 5.73
CA HIS A 41 -6.22 12.04 7.10
C HIS A 41 -6.85 10.66 7.23
N PHE A 42 -7.98 10.43 6.59
CA PHE A 42 -8.61 9.12 6.54
C PHE A 42 -7.66 8.04 5.98
N VAL A 43 -6.96 8.32 4.89
CA VAL A 43 -6.00 7.39 4.28
C VAL A 43 -4.80 7.14 5.21
N GLU A 44 -4.26 8.20 5.82
CA GLU A 44 -3.15 8.12 6.78
C GLU A 44 -3.51 7.24 7.98
N ASP A 45 -4.71 7.42 8.53
CA ASP A 45 -5.23 6.59 9.63
C ASP A 45 -5.37 5.12 9.23
N MET A 46 -5.86 4.85 8.01
CA MET A 46 -6.03 3.49 7.49
C MET A 46 -4.69 2.74 7.33
N PHE A 47 -3.61 3.44 7.02
CA PHE A 47 -2.26 2.85 7.00
C PHE A 47 -1.60 2.77 8.38
N GLY A 48 -2.32 3.14 9.46
CA GLY A 48 -1.83 3.04 10.82
C GLY A 48 -0.71 4.03 11.15
N ASN A 49 -0.70 5.19 10.49
CA ASN A 49 0.32 6.25 10.64
C ASN A 49 1.75 5.75 10.33
N ASP A 50 1.91 4.79 9.42
CA ASP A 50 3.22 4.43 8.90
C ASP A 50 3.86 5.67 8.26
N SER A 51 5.00 6.10 8.79
CA SER A 51 5.66 7.35 8.40
C SER A 51 6.05 7.39 6.91
N ALA A 52 6.37 6.24 6.31
CA ALA A 52 6.72 6.15 4.89
C ALA A 52 5.48 6.34 4.00
N GLN A 53 4.36 5.74 4.38
CA GLN A 53 3.10 5.88 3.67
C GLN A 53 2.52 7.28 3.85
N THR A 54 2.51 7.80 5.08
CA THR A 54 2.05 9.16 5.41
C THR A 54 2.73 10.21 4.53
N ALA A 55 4.06 10.17 4.39
CA ALA A 55 4.80 11.12 3.55
C ALA A 55 4.39 11.10 2.06
N ILE A 56 4.00 9.92 1.54
CA ILE A 56 3.53 9.77 0.16
C ILE A 56 2.16 10.47 -0.01
N TYR A 57 1.21 10.20 0.89
CA TYR A 57 -0.14 10.75 0.79
C TYR A 57 -0.22 12.22 1.18
N GLU A 58 0.60 12.67 2.12
CA GLU A 58 0.79 14.08 2.42
C GLU A 58 1.20 14.87 1.18
N LYS A 59 2.14 14.35 0.39
CA LYS A 59 2.55 14.95 -0.88
C LYS A 59 1.49 14.83 -1.97
N LYS A 60 0.82 13.66 -2.07
CA LYS A 60 -0.17 13.35 -3.12
C LYS A 60 -1.42 14.23 -3.01
N PHE A 61 -1.87 14.49 -1.78
CA PHE A 61 -3.07 15.28 -1.46
C PHE A 61 -2.76 16.58 -0.72
N SER A 62 -1.58 17.14 -0.95
CA SER A 62 -1.18 18.40 -0.31
C SER A 62 -2.11 19.55 -0.69
N THR A 63 -2.55 20.28 0.31
CA THR A 63 -3.28 21.56 0.19
C THR A 63 -2.45 22.71 0.75
N ALA A 64 -1.13 22.54 0.81
CA ALA A 64 -0.21 23.58 1.26
C ALA A 64 -0.14 24.73 0.24
N PRO A 65 0.17 25.96 0.71
CA PRO A 65 0.39 27.10 -0.16
C PRO A 65 1.43 26.79 -1.24
N ALA A 66 1.14 27.17 -2.47
CA ALA A 66 2.07 27.05 -3.60
C ALA A 66 3.04 28.25 -3.66
N VAL A 67 4.13 28.08 -4.40
CA VAL A 67 5.05 29.18 -4.69
C VAL A 67 4.87 29.58 -6.14
N ASN A 68 4.56 30.84 -6.41
CA ASN A 68 4.41 31.34 -7.76
C ASN A 68 5.77 31.56 -8.46
N SER A 69 5.73 31.93 -9.74
CA SER A 69 6.95 32.19 -10.54
C SER A 69 7.83 33.32 -10.00
N HIS A 70 7.29 34.16 -9.12
CA HIS A 70 8.00 35.28 -8.48
C HIS A 70 8.56 34.91 -7.09
N GLY A 71 8.38 33.66 -6.64
CA GLY A 71 8.85 33.20 -5.34
C GLY A 71 7.93 33.55 -4.17
N GLU A 72 6.73 34.05 -4.41
CA GLU A 72 5.77 34.42 -3.39
C GLU A 72 4.88 33.23 -3.04
N LYS A 73 4.54 33.10 -1.75
CA LYS A 73 3.58 32.08 -1.29
C LYS A 73 2.16 32.51 -1.64
N VAL A 74 1.50 31.70 -2.43
CA VAL A 74 0.10 31.88 -2.82
C VAL A 74 -0.73 30.80 -2.14
N ASP A 75 -1.89 31.20 -1.61
CA ASP A 75 -2.83 30.25 -1.04
C ASP A 75 -3.20 29.16 -2.05
N TRP A 76 -3.42 27.94 -1.55
CA TRP A 76 -3.70 26.79 -2.39
C TRP A 76 -4.94 27.00 -3.29
N ILE A 77 -6.03 27.58 -2.74
CA ILE A 77 -7.24 27.86 -3.49
C ILE A 77 -6.96 28.81 -4.64
N ASN A 78 -6.24 29.89 -4.37
CA ASN A 78 -5.89 30.88 -5.40
C ASN A 78 -4.98 30.24 -6.46
N SER A 79 -3.99 29.45 -6.05
CA SER A 79 -3.10 28.77 -6.99
C SER A 79 -3.81 27.77 -7.90
N MET A 80 -4.94 27.21 -7.44
CA MET A 80 -5.72 26.22 -8.17
C MET A 80 -6.76 26.80 -9.12
N PHE A 81 -7.38 27.93 -8.75
CA PHE A 81 -8.58 28.41 -9.41
C PHE A 81 -8.49 29.82 -9.91
N GLU A 82 -7.63 30.66 -9.34
CA GLU A 82 -7.51 32.07 -9.75
C GLU A 82 -6.70 32.18 -11.04
N SER A 83 -7.29 32.84 -12.04
CA SER A 83 -6.65 33.05 -13.36
C SER A 83 -6.10 31.76 -14.00
N MET A 84 -6.76 30.64 -13.76
CA MET A 84 -6.38 29.35 -14.33
C MET A 84 -7.29 28.97 -15.50
N PRO A 85 -6.72 28.57 -16.66
CA PRO A 85 -7.51 28.08 -17.78
C PRO A 85 -8.41 26.91 -17.39
N ILE A 86 -9.65 26.88 -17.88
CA ILE A 86 -10.59 25.76 -17.59
C ILE A 86 -9.97 24.41 -17.88
N ILE A 87 -9.19 24.29 -18.95
CA ILE A 87 -8.55 23.02 -19.29
C ILE A 87 -7.57 22.57 -18.21
N ALA A 88 -6.81 23.50 -17.61
CA ALA A 88 -5.88 23.19 -16.54
C ALA A 88 -6.62 22.71 -15.28
N VAL A 89 -7.65 23.45 -14.86
CA VAL A 89 -8.48 23.08 -13.71
C VAL A 89 -9.13 21.71 -13.92
N THR A 90 -9.70 21.46 -15.11
CA THR A 90 -10.34 20.16 -15.43
C THR A 90 -9.31 19.03 -15.39
N THR A 91 -8.10 19.26 -15.87
CA THR A 91 -7.02 18.27 -15.85
C THR A 91 -6.59 17.96 -14.41
N MET A 92 -6.47 18.98 -13.56
CA MET A 92 -6.13 18.82 -12.15
C MET A 92 -7.20 18.07 -11.37
N LEU A 93 -8.49 18.38 -11.61
CA LEU A 93 -9.60 17.65 -11.00
C LEU A 93 -9.61 16.17 -11.44
N SER A 94 -9.36 15.90 -12.72
CA SER A 94 -9.22 14.52 -13.22
C SER A 94 -8.02 13.80 -12.62
N LYS A 95 -6.92 14.51 -12.36
CA LYS A 95 -5.78 13.95 -11.63
C LYS A 95 -6.17 13.54 -10.23
N TYR A 96 -6.86 14.40 -9.47
CA TYR A 96 -7.31 14.06 -8.11
C TYR A 96 -8.28 12.87 -8.11
N GLU A 97 -9.21 12.80 -9.07
CA GLU A 97 -10.11 11.66 -9.22
C GLU A 97 -9.31 10.35 -9.44
N ASN A 98 -8.30 10.38 -10.29
CA ASN A 98 -7.43 9.23 -10.53
C ASN A 98 -6.57 8.88 -9.30
N ASP A 99 -6.03 9.88 -8.61
CA ASP A 99 -5.24 9.69 -7.40
C ASP A 99 -6.07 9.05 -6.27
N ILE A 100 -7.33 9.45 -6.10
CA ILE A 100 -8.27 8.84 -5.15
C ILE A 100 -8.51 7.37 -5.50
N ARG A 101 -8.85 7.07 -6.75
CA ARG A 101 -9.09 5.68 -7.20
C ARG A 101 -7.87 4.79 -7.05
N THR A 102 -6.69 5.32 -7.33
CA THR A 102 -5.44 4.58 -7.15
C THR A 102 -5.18 4.31 -5.68
N THR A 103 -5.40 5.30 -4.82
CA THR A 103 -5.23 5.17 -3.37
C THR A 103 -6.21 4.16 -2.77
N GLU A 104 -7.47 4.14 -3.24
CA GLU A 104 -8.44 3.10 -2.84
C GLU A 104 -7.95 1.69 -3.20
N ALA A 105 -7.40 1.50 -4.40
CA ALA A 105 -6.84 0.22 -4.81
C ALA A 105 -5.59 -0.16 -3.97
N GLU A 106 -4.74 0.81 -3.64
CA GLU A 106 -3.57 0.62 -2.77
C GLU A 106 -4.01 0.20 -1.35
N LEU A 107 -5.05 0.84 -0.78
CA LEU A 107 -5.63 0.47 0.52
C LEU A 107 -6.22 -0.95 0.52
N ILE A 108 -6.99 -1.32 -0.51
CA ILE A 108 -7.55 -2.66 -0.63
C ILE A 108 -6.44 -3.71 -0.67
N ASN A 109 -5.38 -3.47 -1.45
CA ASN A 109 -4.23 -4.36 -1.51
C ASN A 109 -3.49 -4.46 -0.17
N TYR A 110 -3.32 -3.34 0.53
CA TYR A 110 -2.71 -3.30 1.85
C TYR A 110 -3.47 -4.17 2.86
N PHE A 111 -4.79 -4.02 2.95
CA PHE A 111 -5.62 -4.84 3.84
C PHE A 111 -5.65 -6.31 3.44
N LYS A 112 -5.68 -6.60 2.12
CA LYS A 112 -5.57 -7.97 1.63
C LYS A 112 -4.27 -8.62 2.09
N MET A 113 -3.13 -7.94 1.92
CA MET A 113 -1.83 -8.46 2.38
C MET A 113 -1.80 -8.67 3.89
N GLN A 114 -2.42 -7.80 4.68
CA GLN A 114 -2.52 -7.99 6.13
C GLN A 114 -3.39 -9.18 6.51
N THR A 115 -4.47 -9.42 5.77
CA THR A 115 -5.34 -10.59 5.99
C THR A 115 -4.62 -11.88 5.63
N ASP A 116 -3.92 -11.91 4.50
CA ASP A 116 -3.13 -13.07 4.06
C ASP A 116 -1.93 -13.32 4.99
N ALA A 117 -1.29 -12.26 5.52
CA ALA A 117 -0.21 -12.37 6.51
C ALA A 117 -0.71 -12.94 7.85
N GLY A 118 -1.99 -12.78 8.18
CA GLY A 118 -2.62 -13.40 9.34
C GLY A 118 -2.71 -14.92 9.25
N ASP A 119 -2.74 -15.49 8.04
CA ASP A 119 -2.83 -16.93 7.79
C ASP A 119 -1.46 -17.64 7.76
N PHE A 120 -0.36 -16.92 7.54
CA PHE A 120 1.00 -17.46 7.52
C PHE A 120 1.95 -16.63 8.40
N ARG A 121 1.78 -16.70 9.70
CA ARG A 121 2.75 -16.13 10.64
C ARG A 121 3.97 -17.03 10.75
N VAL A 122 4.99 -16.74 9.93
CA VAL A 122 6.33 -17.27 10.17
C VAL A 122 6.88 -16.61 11.43
N ASN A 123 6.74 -17.29 12.56
CA ASN A 123 7.23 -16.79 13.84
C ASN A 123 8.55 -17.42 14.26
N LYS A 124 9.03 -18.44 13.51
CA LYS A 124 10.27 -19.15 13.80
C LYS A 124 11.01 -19.55 12.54
N ILE A 125 12.29 -19.19 12.46
CA ILE A 125 13.20 -19.68 11.44
C ILE A 125 14.03 -20.80 12.05
N GLN A 126 14.06 -21.98 11.42
CA GLN A 126 14.88 -23.12 11.81
C GLN A 126 15.86 -23.49 10.71
N ALA A 127 17.08 -23.78 11.12
CA ALA A 127 18.08 -24.36 10.23
C ALA A 127 18.00 -25.88 10.28
N PHE A 128 17.93 -26.50 9.11
CA PHE A 128 17.98 -27.95 8.92
C PHE A 128 19.27 -28.34 8.22
N VAL A 129 19.91 -29.38 8.71
CA VAL A 129 21.10 -29.95 8.07
C VAL A 129 20.67 -31.20 7.32
N ILE A 130 20.86 -31.18 6.00
CA ILE A 130 20.54 -32.30 5.10
C ILE A 130 21.87 -32.94 4.69
N PRO A 131 22.31 -34.03 5.33
CA PRO A 131 23.54 -34.69 4.96
C PRO A 131 23.37 -35.51 3.67
N THR A 132 24.38 -35.52 2.83
CA THR A 132 24.44 -36.38 1.64
C THR A 132 24.51 -37.86 2.02
N SER A 133 25.13 -38.16 3.17
CA SER A 133 25.18 -39.52 3.77
C SER A 133 25.26 -39.39 5.29
N LYS A 134 24.55 -40.26 6.01
CA LYS A 134 24.63 -40.37 7.48
C LYS A 134 25.85 -41.17 7.95
N HIS A 135 26.52 -41.86 7.04
CA HIS A 135 27.68 -42.68 7.35
C HIS A 135 28.86 -42.25 6.48
N VAL A 136 29.99 -41.98 7.10
CA VAL A 136 31.25 -41.62 6.43
C VAL A 136 32.34 -42.52 7.02
N MET A 137 33.06 -43.20 6.14
CA MET A 137 34.23 -43.98 6.54
C MET A 137 35.36 -43.11 7.05
N LYS A 138 36.24 -43.65 7.89
CA LYS A 138 37.45 -42.97 8.35
C LYS A 138 38.28 -42.50 7.14
N GLY A 139 38.57 -41.19 7.04
CA GLY A 139 39.27 -40.60 5.91
C GLY A 139 38.37 -40.10 4.77
N GLY A 140 37.06 -40.40 4.80
CA GLY A 140 36.07 -39.86 3.86
C GLY A 140 35.66 -38.41 4.14
N THR A 141 35.05 -37.77 3.16
CA THR A 141 34.58 -36.39 3.28
C THR A 141 33.10 -36.36 3.62
N TYR A 142 32.74 -35.71 4.72
CA TYR A 142 31.34 -35.41 5.05
C TYR A 142 30.85 -34.18 4.31
N LYS A 143 29.74 -34.31 3.59
CA LYS A 143 29.07 -33.21 2.91
C LYS A 143 27.63 -33.08 3.42
N ALA A 144 27.24 -31.86 3.75
CA ALA A 144 25.87 -31.55 4.16
C ALA A 144 25.44 -30.22 3.57
N GLN A 145 24.12 -30.10 3.31
CA GLN A 145 23.47 -28.90 2.86
C GLN A 145 22.72 -28.28 4.05
N ILE A 146 22.88 -26.98 4.27
CA ILE A 146 22.14 -26.26 5.30
C ILE A 146 20.99 -25.54 4.62
N ALA A 147 19.76 -25.85 5.03
CA ALA A 147 18.56 -25.19 4.55
C ALA A 147 17.90 -24.43 5.72
N LEU A 148 17.44 -23.21 5.42
CA LEU A 148 16.60 -22.46 6.35
C LEU A 148 15.13 -22.74 6.01
N SER A 149 14.34 -23.06 7.03
CA SER A 149 12.90 -23.24 6.89
C SER A 149 12.17 -22.25 7.80
N ALA A 150 11.15 -21.65 7.26
CA ALA A 150 10.22 -20.81 7.96
C ALA A 150 9.08 -21.68 8.51
N VAL A 151 8.83 -21.60 9.80
CA VAL A 151 7.84 -22.46 10.49
C VAL A 151 6.85 -21.57 11.24
N ASP A 152 5.56 -21.84 11.09
CA ASP A 152 4.53 -21.33 11.99
C ASP A 152 4.40 -22.25 13.19
N SER A 153 4.86 -21.82 14.36
CA SER A 153 4.80 -22.61 15.59
C SER A 153 3.40 -22.64 16.21
N THR A 154 2.47 -21.86 15.68
CA THR A 154 1.07 -21.86 16.16
C THR A 154 0.22 -22.93 15.50
N LYS A 155 0.65 -23.44 14.33
CA LYS A 155 -0.01 -24.53 13.61
C LYS A 155 0.84 -25.79 13.75
N VAL A 156 0.39 -26.73 14.55
CA VAL A 156 1.06 -28.02 14.72
C VAL A 156 0.51 -28.98 13.66
N PRO A 157 1.32 -29.40 12.66
CA PRO A 157 0.87 -30.41 11.69
C PRO A 157 0.69 -31.77 12.33
N GLU A 158 -0.26 -32.53 11.84
CA GLU A 158 -0.43 -33.93 12.23
C GLU A 158 0.42 -34.84 11.34
N TYR A 159 1.19 -35.72 11.94
CA TYR A 159 2.10 -36.63 11.23
C TYR A 159 1.53 -38.05 11.22
N TYR A 160 1.56 -38.70 10.07
CA TYR A 160 1.08 -40.08 9.87
C TYR A 160 2.15 -40.90 9.17
N ILE A 161 2.43 -42.10 9.67
CA ILE A 161 3.28 -43.11 9.02
C ILE A 161 2.54 -44.45 8.99
N GLY A 162 2.42 -45.04 7.80
CA GLY A 162 1.72 -46.32 7.63
C GLY A 162 0.26 -46.28 8.07
N GLY A 163 -0.41 -45.14 7.98
CA GLY A 163 -1.80 -44.94 8.41
C GLY A 163 -2.00 -44.68 9.90
N SER A 164 -0.95 -44.74 10.72
CA SER A 164 -0.98 -44.45 12.15
C SER A 164 -0.50 -43.05 12.46
N ARG A 165 -1.23 -42.33 13.34
CA ARG A 165 -0.85 -40.98 13.77
C ARG A 165 0.32 -41.05 14.74
N LEU A 166 1.33 -40.20 14.51
CA LEU A 166 2.47 -40.00 15.41
C LEU A 166 2.12 -39.02 16.53
N SER A 167 2.65 -39.23 17.73
CA SER A 167 2.50 -38.35 18.88
C SER A 167 3.41 -37.11 18.81
N SER A 168 4.41 -37.14 17.93
CA SER A 168 5.38 -36.04 17.72
C SER A 168 5.92 -36.02 16.28
N ASN A 169 6.71 -35.04 15.95
CA ASN A 169 7.41 -34.94 14.65
C ASN A 169 8.62 -35.90 14.54
N THR A 170 8.81 -36.78 15.53
CA THR A 170 9.94 -37.73 15.56
C THR A 170 9.40 -39.16 15.44
N TYR A 171 9.90 -39.87 14.44
CA TYR A 171 9.62 -41.27 14.25
C TYR A 171 10.84 -42.08 14.64
N THR A 172 10.65 -43.03 15.58
CA THR A 172 11.72 -43.89 16.07
C THR A 172 11.35 -45.36 15.82
N VAL A 173 12.22 -46.07 15.14
CA VAL A 173 12.10 -47.52 14.92
C VAL A 173 13.39 -48.17 15.34
N THR A 174 13.27 -49.22 16.14
CA THR A 174 14.38 -50.09 16.52
C THR A 174 14.50 -51.23 15.50
N CYS A 175 15.62 -51.24 14.74
CA CYS A 175 15.87 -52.35 13.83
C CYS A 175 16.44 -53.53 14.61
N ASN A 176 15.68 -54.59 14.77
CA ASN A 176 16.06 -55.77 15.56
C ASN A 176 16.62 -56.93 14.71
N SER A 177 16.73 -56.79 13.40
CA SER A 177 17.32 -57.80 12.50
C SER A 177 18.04 -57.11 11.31
N LEU A 178 19.17 -57.64 10.98
CA LEU A 178 19.81 -57.46 9.68
C LEU A 178 19.14 -58.37 8.66
#